data_fa596b52581f5a32afa27656a33b9653
#
_entry.id   fa596b52581f5a32afa27656a33b9653
#
_cell.length_a   1.000
_cell.length_b   1.000
_cell.length_c   1.000
_cell.angle_alpha   90.00
_cell.angle_beta   90.00
_cell.angle_gamma   90.00
#
_symmetry.space_group_name_H-M   'P 1'
#
loop_
_entity.id
_entity.type
_entity.pdbx_description
1 polymer ?
#
loop_
_entity_poly.entity_id
_entity_poly.type
_entity_poly.pdbx_seq_one_letter_code
_entity_poly.pdbx_strand_id
1 'polypeptide(L)'
;MITIISGSNRDDNNTKKVAFEYKRLIGERSLESTVFALDEVTVIYRDDAFVDLENLYLAPADKFIIIMPEYNGSYPGILKLMIDNTSVARAWGNKKVLLTGVSTGRAGNLRGMEHLTGSLLHMKMIVH
;
A
#
# COMPACT_ATOMS: atom_id res chain seq x y z
N MET A 1 -14.71 0.70 -3.43
CA MET A 1 -13.50 0.80 -4.29
C MET A 1 -12.33 0.08 -3.63
N ILE A 2 -11.47 -0.57 -4.42
CA ILE A 2 -10.25 -1.23 -3.92
C ILE A 2 -9.04 -0.40 -4.37
N THR A 3 -8.19 0.02 -3.43
CA THR A 3 -6.91 0.66 -3.76
C THR A 3 -5.76 -0.32 -3.55
N ILE A 4 -4.96 -0.51 -4.58
CA ILE A 4 -3.78 -1.37 -4.60
C ILE A 4 -2.57 -0.45 -4.44
N ILE A 5 -1.85 -0.56 -3.31
CA ILE A 5 -0.67 0.26 -3.04
C ILE A 5 0.58 -0.53 -3.43
N SER A 6 1.35 0.01 -4.39
CA SER A 6 2.69 -0.49 -4.72
C SER A 6 3.71 0.23 -3.84
N GLY A 7 4.16 -0.42 -2.77
CA GLY A 7 4.92 0.17 -1.66
C GLY A 7 6.43 0.28 -1.90
N SER A 8 6.90 0.44 -3.14
CA SER A 8 8.30 0.65 -3.48
C SER A 8 8.50 2.00 -4.17
N ASN A 9 9.62 2.66 -3.90
CA ASN A 9 10.04 3.89 -4.60
C ASN A 9 11.18 3.66 -5.61
N ARG A 10 11.52 2.41 -5.90
CA ARG A 10 12.55 2.08 -6.89
C ARG A 10 11.94 1.98 -8.28
N ASP A 11 12.66 2.49 -9.29
CA ASP A 11 12.29 2.31 -10.68
C ASP A 11 12.25 0.82 -11.08
N ASP A 12 11.39 0.47 -12.04
CA ASP A 12 11.23 -0.90 -12.58
C ASP A 12 11.12 -2.00 -11.50
N ASN A 13 10.39 -1.70 -10.42
CA ASN A 13 10.27 -2.62 -9.30
C ASN A 13 9.25 -3.75 -9.55
N ASN A 14 9.54 -4.93 -9.02
CA ASN A 14 8.64 -6.08 -9.13
C ASN A 14 7.33 -5.89 -8.35
N THR A 15 7.34 -5.08 -7.31
CA THR A 15 6.16 -4.72 -6.52
C THR A 15 5.07 -4.11 -7.38
N LYS A 16 5.44 -3.21 -8.28
CA LYS A 16 4.52 -2.55 -9.22
C LYS A 16 3.97 -3.54 -10.25
N LYS A 17 4.81 -4.46 -10.75
CA LYS A 17 4.35 -5.54 -11.65
C LYS A 17 3.29 -6.41 -10.99
N VAL A 18 3.50 -6.77 -9.73
CA VAL A 18 2.52 -7.53 -8.94
C VAL A 18 1.24 -6.72 -8.69
N ALA A 19 1.34 -5.41 -8.45
CA ALA A 19 0.18 -4.54 -8.26
C ALA A 19 -0.72 -4.50 -9.51
N PHE A 20 -0.12 -4.40 -10.68
CA PHE A 20 -0.89 -4.43 -11.94
C PHE A 20 -1.49 -5.81 -12.23
N GLU A 21 -0.84 -6.90 -11.83
CA GLU A 21 -1.43 -8.24 -11.93
C GLU A 21 -2.65 -8.39 -11.00
N TYR A 22 -2.59 -7.88 -9.77
CA TYR A 22 -3.77 -7.81 -8.90
C TYR A 22 -4.91 -7.00 -9.55
N LYS A 23 -4.58 -5.83 -10.13
CA LYS A 23 -5.58 -5.02 -10.84
C LYS A 23 -6.25 -5.80 -11.98
N ARG A 24 -5.45 -6.53 -12.78
CA ARG A 24 -5.97 -7.36 -13.87
C ARG A 24 -6.93 -8.44 -13.35
N LEU A 25 -6.52 -9.20 -12.33
CA LEU A 25 -7.31 -10.29 -11.74
C LEU A 25 -8.61 -9.80 -11.07
N ILE A 26 -8.58 -8.62 -10.46
CA ILE A 26 -9.75 -7.97 -9.87
C ILE A 26 -10.72 -7.55 -10.98
N GLY A 27 -10.19 -6.98 -12.06
CA GLY A 27 -10.98 -6.57 -13.24
C GLY A 27 -11.69 -7.75 -13.91
N GLU A 28 -11.07 -8.92 -13.97
CA GLU A 28 -11.70 -10.16 -14.49
C GLU A 28 -12.93 -10.58 -13.67
N ARG A 29 -13.05 -10.12 -12.44
CA ARG A 29 -14.23 -10.33 -11.57
C ARG A 29 -15.22 -9.19 -11.59
N SER A 30 -15.09 -8.28 -12.57
CA SER A 30 -15.93 -7.08 -12.71
C SER A 30 -15.92 -6.17 -11.46
N LEU A 31 -14.81 -6.14 -10.73
CA LEU A 31 -14.61 -5.27 -9.59
C LEU A 31 -13.70 -4.10 -9.97
N GLU A 32 -14.03 -2.91 -9.46
CA GLU A 32 -13.22 -1.72 -9.68
C GLU A 32 -12.04 -1.65 -8.71
N SER A 33 -10.85 -1.36 -9.26
CA SER A 33 -9.66 -1.10 -8.48
C SER A 33 -8.75 -0.06 -9.14
N THR A 34 -7.99 0.64 -8.32
CA THR A 34 -6.96 1.57 -8.76
C THR A 34 -5.60 1.20 -8.18
N VAL A 35 -4.52 1.54 -8.87
CA VAL A 35 -3.15 1.37 -8.39
C VAL A 35 -2.61 2.72 -7.94
N PHE A 36 -2.09 2.77 -6.72
CA PHE A 36 -1.34 3.88 -6.15
C PHE A 36 0.12 3.45 -6.00
N ALA A 37 0.97 3.89 -6.92
CA ALA A 37 2.37 3.49 -7.02
C ALA A 37 3.30 4.55 -6.43
N LEU A 38 4.06 4.20 -5.40
CA LEU A 38 4.92 5.14 -4.67
C LEU A 38 6.21 5.53 -5.41
N ASP A 39 6.52 4.88 -6.53
CA ASP A 39 7.60 5.27 -7.43
C ASP A 39 7.18 6.37 -8.43
N GLU A 40 5.90 6.69 -8.53
CA GLU A 40 5.35 7.69 -9.45
C GLU A 40 4.95 9.00 -8.77
N VAL A 41 5.03 9.07 -7.43
CA VAL A 41 4.50 10.19 -6.66
C VAL A 41 5.47 10.65 -5.57
N THR A 42 5.32 11.89 -5.15
CA THR A 42 6.04 12.42 -3.99
C THR A 42 5.18 12.34 -2.75
N VAL A 43 5.68 11.64 -1.71
CA VAL A 43 4.96 11.43 -0.44
C VAL A 43 5.77 11.90 0.77
N ILE A 44 6.79 12.76 0.53
CA ILE A 44 7.75 13.19 1.56
C ILE A 44 7.09 14.14 2.57
N TYR A 45 6.23 15.01 2.11
CA TYR A 45 5.54 15.99 2.94
C TYR A 45 4.03 15.88 2.79
N ARG A 46 3.30 16.28 3.84
CA ARG A 46 1.86 16.47 3.76
C ARG A 46 1.55 17.88 3.24
N ASP A 47 1.78 18.10 1.96
CA ASP A 47 1.43 19.30 1.23
C ASP A 47 0.07 19.13 0.50
N ASP A 48 -0.35 20.17 -0.22
CA ASP A 48 -1.61 20.13 -0.97
C ASP A 48 -1.62 19.03 -2.04
N ALA A 49 -0.48 18.79 -2.69
CA ALA A 49 -0.35 17.72 -3.68
C ALA A 49 -0.53 16.34 -3.05
N PHE A 50 0.01 16.11 -1.85
CA PHE A 50 -0.23 14.87 -1.12
C PHE A 50 -1.70 14.73 -0.67
N VAL A 51 -2.34 15.82 -0.24
CA VAL A 51 -3.77 15.82 0.11
C VAL A 51 -4.63 15.45 -1.08
N ASP A 52 -4.29 15.90 -2.28
CA ASP A 52 -4.97 15.51 -3.52
C ASP A 52 -4.82 14.01 -3.82
N LEU A 53 -3.61 13.45 -3.63
CA LEU A 53 -3.38 12.00 -3.74
C LEU A 53 -4.16 11.21 -2.69
N GLU A 54 -4.21 11.69 -1.44
CA GLU A 54 -5.03 11.09 -0.38
C GLU A 54 -6.52 11.08 -0.77
N ASN A 55 -7.03 12.18 -1.31
CA ASN A 55 -8.42 12.31 -1.75
C ASN A 55 -8.74 11.41 -2.95
N LEU A 56 -7.78 11.20 -3.84
CA LEU A 56 -7.97 10.41 -5.06
C LEU A 56 -7.88 8.90 -4.79
N TYR A 57 -6.91 8.47 -3.96
CA TYR A 57 -6.55 7.06 -3.83
C TYR A 57 -6.90 6.44 -2.49
N LEU A 58 -6.78 7.18 -1.38
CA LEU A 58 -6.79 6.59 -0.04
C LEU A 58 -8.12 6.81 0.69
N ALA A 59 -8.62 8.03 0.70
CA ALA A 59 -9.86 8.34 1.41
C ALA A 59 -11.10 7.60 0.85
N PRO A 60 -11.29 7.48 -0.48
CA PRO A 60 -12.46 6.82 -1.05
C PRO A 60 -12.36 5.29 -1.06
N ALA A 61 -11.22 4.70 -0.71
CA ALA A 61 -11.06 3.25 -0.69
C ALA A 61 -11.86 2.60 0.45
N ASP A 62 -12.53 1.49 0.18
CA ASP A 62 -13.17 0.63 1.19
C ASP A 62 -12.22 -0.47 1.65
N LYS A 63 -11.34 -0.90 0.76
CA LYS A 63 -10.38 -1.97 0.97
C LYS A 63 -9.04 -1.62 0.35
N PHE A 64 -7.98 -2.14 0.94
CA PHE A 64 -6.63 -2.00 0.43
C PHE A 64 -5.99 -3.35 0.13
N ILE A 65 -5.11 -3.35 -0.88
CA ILE A 65 -4.10 -4.38 -1.07
C ILE A 65 -2.77 -3.66 -1.01
N ILE A 66 -1.94 -3.93 0.01
CA ILE A 66 -0.62 -3.32 0.14
C ILE A 66 0.42 -4.36 -0.27
N ILE A 67 1.12 -4.05 -1.35
CA ILE A 67 2.18 -4.88 -1.90
C ILE A 67 3.50 -4.22 -1.58
N MET A 68 4.42 -4.93 -0.93
CA MET A 68 5.67 -4.35 -0.45
C MET A 68 6.87 -5.27 -0.63
N PRO A 69 8.02 -4.73 -1.04
CA PRO A 69 9.27 -5.47 -1.03
C PRO A 69 9.88 -5.52 0.38
N GLU A 70 10.88 -6.39 0.55
CA GLU A 70 11.72 -6.36 1.74
C GLU A 70 12.92 -5.44 1.51
N TYR A 71 13.05 -4.43 2.36
CA TYR A 71 14.24 -3.58 2.44
C TYR A 71 14.84 -3.66 3.83
N ASN A 72 16.06 -4.22 3.91
CA ASN A 72 16.80 -4.38 5.18
C ASN A 72 15.97 -5.07 6.29
N GLY A 73 15.27 -6.14 5.95
CA GLY A 73 14.50 -6.94 6.90
C GLY A 73 13.18 -6.33 7.36
N SER A 74 12.65 -5.36 6.60
CA SER A 74 11.36 -4.71 6.91
C SER A 74 10.68 -4.24 5.63
N TYR A 75 9.52 -3.59 5.77
CA TYR A 75 8.87 -2.88 4.67
C TYR A 75 9.59 -1.55 4.36
N PRO A 76 9.43 -0.99 3.15
CA PRO A 76 10.13 0.23 2.73
C PRO A 76 9.76 1.45 3.57
N GLY A 77 10.77 2.29 3.87
CA GLY A 77 10.57 3.55 4.59
C GLY A 77 9.62 4.51 3.88
N ILE A 78 9.59 4.50 2.54
CA ILE A 78 8.65 5.31 1.76
C ILE A 78 7.18 4.93 2.05
N LEU A 79 6.90 3.65 2.27
CA LEU A 79 5.56 3.19 2.62
C LEU A 79 5.16 3.68 4.02
N LYS A 80 6.09 3.65 4.99
CA LYS A 80 5.85 4.20 6.32
C LYS A 80 5.63 5.71 6.27
N LEU A 81 6.43 6.42 5.50
CA LEU A 81 6.32 7.86 5.33
C LEU A 81 4.96 8.26 4.71
N MET A 82 4.53 7.55 3.69
CA MET A 82 3.20 7.74 3.10
C MET A 82 2.09 7.55 4.14
N ILE A 83 2.17 6.49 4.95
CA ILE A 83 1.21 6.22 6.03
C ILE A 83 1.22 7.34 7.07
N ASP A 84 2.40 7.81 7.49
CA ASP A 84 2.55 8.85 8.51
C ASP A 84 2.02 10.22 8.05
N ASN A 85 2.10 10.50 6.75
CA ASN A 85 1.54 11.70 6.15
C ASN A 85 0.03 11.61 5.88
N THR A 86 -0.56 10.41 5.96
CA THR A 86 -1.98 10.19 5.65
C THR A 86 -2.85 10.42 6.89
N SER A 87 -4.03 11.01 6.73
CA SER A 87 -5.02 11.13 7.80
C SER A 87 -5.60 9.76 8.17
N VAL A 88 -5.33 9.31 9.39
CA VAL A 88 -5.82 8.02 9.90
C VAL A 88 -7.35 7.95 9.84
N ALA A 89 -8.02 9.01 10.26
CA ALA A 89 -9.48 9.05 10.32
C ALA A 89 -10.14 8.97 8.94
N ARG A 90 -9.50 9.51 7.91
CA ARG A 90 -10.06 9.55 6.56
C ARG A 90 -9.73 8.31 5.73
N ALA A 91 -8.52 7.78 5.88
CA ALA A 91 -8.00 6.77 4.98
C ALA A 91 -8.04 5.35 5.55
N TRP A 92 -7.75 5.14 6.84
CA TRP A 92 -7.42 3.81 7.35
C TRP A 92 -8.49 3.17 8.23
N GLY A 93 -9.04 3.89 9.19
CA GLY A 93 -9.87 3.35 10.27
C GLY A 93 -11.02 2.44 9.84
N ASN A 94 -11.09 1.24 10.40
CA ASN A 94 -12.10 0.20 10.16
C ASN A 94 -12.15 -0.36 8.73
N LYS A 95 -11.18 -0.05 7.88
CA LYS A 95 -11.10 -0.60 6.52
C LYS A 95 -10.32 -1.93 6.51
N LYS A 96 -10.57 -2.74 5.50
CA LYS A 96 -9.90 -4.03 5.31
C LYS A 96 -8.61 -3.85 4.50
N VAL A 97 -7.59 -4.62 4.84
CA VAL A 97 -6.33 -4.64 4.10
C VAL A 97 -5.81 -6.07 3.92
N LEU A 98 -5.40 -6.39 2.70
CA LEU A 98 -4.62 -7.58 2.37
C LEU A 98 -3.16 -7.17 2.22
N LEU A 99 -2.26 -7.88 2.90
CA LEU A 99 -0.82 -7.69 2.77
C LEU A 99 -0.22 -8.70 1.78
N THR A 100 0.66 -8.22 0.91
CA THR A 100 1.40 -9.06 -0.03
C THR A 100 2.88 -8.70 0.01
N GLY A 101 3.71 -9.64 0.44
CA GLY A 101 5.16 -9.49 0.41
C GLY A 101 5.75 -9.91 -0.92
N VAL A 102 6.74 -9.17 -1.41
CA VAL A 102 7.52 -9.48 -2.62
C VAL A 102 8.99 -9.51 -2.25
N SER A 103 9.66 -10.63 -2.44
CA SER A 103 11.10 -10.75 -2.24
C SER A 103 11.69 -11.84 -3.11
N THR A 104 12.98 -11.75 -3.38
CA THR A 104 13.75 -12.80 -4.06
C THR A 104 14.21 -13.90 -3.11
N GLY A 105 14.09 -13.68 -1.79
CA GLY A 105 14.43 -14.65 -0.76
C GLY A 105 13.27 -15.58 -0.41
N ARG A 106 13.55 -16.59 0.42
CA ARG A 106 12.59 -17.64 0.79
C ARG A 106 11.37 -17.16 1.58
N ALA A 107 11.51 -16.08 2.35
CA ALA A 107 10.49 -15.65 3.32
C ALA A 107 9.43 -14.70 2.75
N GLY A 108 9.53 -14.28 1.48
CA GLY A 108 8.50 -13.44 0.85
C GLY A 108 8.17 -12.15 1.59
N ASN A 109 9.17 -11.54 2.27
CA ASN A 109 8.98 -10.37 3.13
C ASN A 109 8.07 -10.59 4.36
N LEU A 110 8.06 -11.78 4.93
CA LEU A 110 7.24 -12.09 6.11
C LEU A 110 7.47 -11.10 7.26
N ARG A 111 8.75 -10.73 7.52
CA ARG A 111 9.10 -9.78 8.58
C ARG A 111 8.56 -8.36 8.31
N GLY A 112 8.65 -7.90 7.06
CA GLY A 112 8.08 -6.60 6.69
C GLY A 112 6.57 -6.55 6.85
N MET A 113 5.88 -7.64 6.49
CA MET A 113 4.43 -7.76 6.72
C MET A 113 4.07 -7.77 8.20
N GLU A 114 4.84 -8.48 9.03
CA GLU A 114 4.66 -8.49 10.49
C GLU A 114 4.83 -7.09 11.09
N HIS A 115 5.91 -6.38 10.73
CA HIS A 115 6.15 -5.01 11.21
C HIS A 115 5.02 -4.04 10.80
N LEU A 116 4.55 -4.13 9.55
CA LEU A 116 3.46 -3.27 9.07
C LEU A 116 2.14 -3.61 9.76
N THR A 117 1.87 -4.88 10.02
CA THR A 117 0.64 -5.35 10.69
C THR A 117 0.42 -4.63 12.02
N GLY A 118 1.45 -4.48 12.84
CA GLY A 118 1.35 -3.74 14.10
C GLY A 118 0.88 -2.30 13.93
N SER A 119 1.40 -1.59 12.92
CA SER A 119 0.99 -0.22 12.60
C SER A 119 -0.46 -0.15 12.09
N LEU A 120 -0.86 -1.09 11.25
CA LEU A 120 -2.23 -1.14 10.70
C LEU A 120 -3.27 -1.46 11.77
N LEU A 121 -2.97 -2.38 12.68
CA LEU A 121 -3.83 -2.69 13.82
C LEU A 121 -3.98 -1.49 14.77
N HIS A 122 -2.90 -0.72 15.00
CA HIS A 122 -2.97 0.53 15.77
C HIS A 122 -3.95 1.52 15.13
N MET A 123 -3.99 1.60 13.81
CA MET A 123 -4.94 2.43 13.05
C MET A 123 -6.35 1.81 12.93
N LYS A 124 -6.62 0.72 13.65
CA LYS A 124 -7.91 -0.02 13.65
C LYS A 124 -8.29 -0.60 12.29
N MET A 125 -7.31 -0.98 11.47
CA MET A 125 -7.58 -1.72 10.24
C MET A 125 -7.82 -3.20 10.52
N ILE A 126 -8.55 -3.86 9.62
CA ILE A 126 -8.79 -5.30 9.63
C ILE A 126 -7.80 -5.93 8.66
N VAL A 127 -6.75 -6.57 9.20
CA VAL A 127 -5.65 -7.15 8.40
C VAL A 127 -5.95 -8.60 8.05
N HIS A 128 -5.70 -8.97 6.78
CA HIS A 128 -5.82 -10.31 6.22
C HIS A 128 -4.50 -10.78 5.60
#